data_1f78cb10d3048e9acb7c5ed163516f63
#
_entry.id   1f78cb10d3048e9acb7c5ed163516f63
#
_cell.length_a   1.000
_cell.length_b   1.000
_cell.length_c   1.000
_cell.angle_alpha   90.00
_cell.angle_beta   90.00
_cell.angle_gamma   90.00
#
_symmetry.space_group_name_H-M   'P 1'
#
loop_
_entity.id
_entity.type
_entity.pdbx_description
1 polymer ?
#
loop_
_entity_poly.entity_id
_entity_poly.type
_entity_poly.pdbx_seq_one_letter_code
_entity_poly.pdbx_strand_id
1 'polypeptide(L)'
;DNPEEQHQQITAYIAKYLNDYSLGVEGMSHEELIDKLYTEMAEFSFLTPYLFANDVEEININSWKDVKITYADGRVVPTKDRFQTPQHAVDVIRRLLHKSGMILDNSQPGVVGHLSNKIRITVLGNPLTDKEKGVAASIRIVNPKQLSRDDFIGYGTATAEMLDFLAEVLRFGLSICVTGSTGSGKT
;
A
#
# COMPACT_ATOMS: atom_id res chain seq x y z
N ASP A 1 -5.55 20.85 13.12
CA ASP A 1 -5.05 20.64 11.75
C ASP A 1 -6.01 21.37 10.80
N ASN A 2 -5.44 22.32 10.08
CA ASN A 2 -6.21 23.19 9.19
C ASN A 2 -6.53 22.40 7.90
N PRO A 3 -7.80 22.24 7.48
CA PRO A 3 -8.15 21.55 6.24
C PRO A 3 -7.43 22.08 5.00
N GLU A 4 -7.10 23.37 4.99
CA GLU A 4 -6.34 24.00 3.90
C GLU A 4 -4.88 23.54 3.84
N GLU A 5 -4.24 23.32 5.00
CA GLU A 5 -2.86 22.78 5.06
C GLU A 5 -2.81 21.33 4.59
N GLN A 6 -3.79 20.50 4.96
CA GLN A 6 -3.91 19.14 4.47
C GLN A 6 -4.14 19.09 2.96
N HIS A 7 -5.01 19.97 2.44
CA HIS A 7 -5.23 20.08 1.00
C HIS A 7 -3.94 20.42 0.27
N GLN A 8 -3.19 21.43 0.73
CA GLN A 8 -1.94 21.83 0.10
C GLN A 8 -0.87 20.73 0.15
N GLN A 9 -0.75 20.02 1.26
CA GLN A 9 0.21 18.94 1.41
C GLN A 9 -0.10 17.77 0.46
N ILE A 10 -1.36 17.34 0.38
CA ILE A 10 -1.78 16.25 -0.51
C ILE A 10 -1.61 16.65 -1.97
N THR A 11 -2.01 17.87 -2.34
CA THR A 11 -1.88 18.39 -3.70
C THR A 11 -0.41 18.48 -4.14
N ALA A 12 0.46 18.96 -3.26
CA ALA A 12 1.90 19.03 -3.51
C ALA A 12 2.53 17.62 -3.67
N TYR A 13 2.06 16.65 -2.89
CA TYR A 13 2.51 15.27 -3.00
C TYR A 13 2.09 14.63 -4.33
N ILE A 14 0.83 14.84 -4.74
CA ILE A 14 0.31 14.37 -6.03
C ILE A 14 1.12 14.98 -7.17
N ALA A 15 1.33 16.31 -7.16
CA ALA A 15 2.08 17.01 -8.17
C ALA A 15 3.51 16.47 -8.30
N LYS A 16 4.18 16.28 -7.16
CA LYS A 16 5.51 15.68 -7.13
C LYS A 16 5.53 14.28 -7.73
N TYR A 17 4.60 13.42 -7.32
CA TYR A 17 4.51 12.05 -7.83
C TYR A 17 4.28 12.01 -9.34
N LEU A 18 3.35 12.82 -9.87
CA LEU A 18 3.10 12.91 -11.30
C LEU A 18 4.34 13.38 -12.08
N ASN A 19 5.09 14.34 -11.52
CA ASN A 19 6.32 14.84 -12.15
C ASN A 19 7.45 13.82 -12.09
N ASP A 20 7.69 13.17 -10.94
CA ASP A 20 8.78 12.21 -10.75
C ASP A 20 8.65 11.00 -11.70
N TYR A 21 7.41 10.61 -12.02
CA TYR A 21 7.13 9.48 -12.93
C TYR A 21 6.66 9.90 -14.33
N SER A 22 6.66 11.21 -14.63
CA SER A 22 6.21 11.76 -15.92
C SER A 22 4.83 11.25 -16.34
N LEU A 23 3.90 11.16 -15.37
CA LEU A 23 2.57 10.64 -15.58
C LEU A 23 1.62 11.76 -16.05
N GLY A 24 0.79 11.45 -17.02
CA GLY A 24 -0.25 12.32 -17.54
C GLY A 24 -1.39 11.52 -18.14
N VAL A 25 -2.52 12.15 -18.36
CA VAL A 25 -3.68 11.59 -19.04
C VAL A 25 -3.94 12.40 -20.30
N GLU A 26 -4.08 11.73 -21.44
CA GLU A 26 -4.35 12.38 -22.72
C GLU A 26 -5.66 13.17 -22.66
N GLY A 27 -5.62 14.46 -23.04
CA GLY A 27 -6.78 15.33 -23.03
C GLY A 27 -7.09 15.97 -21.67
N MET A 28 -6.24 15.83 -20.63
CA MET A 28 -6.41 16.42 -19.31
C MET A 28 -5.18 17.27 -18.95
N SER A 29 -5.39 18.48 -18.45
CA SER A 29 -4.29 19.30 -17.96
C SER A 29 -3.69 18.73 -16.67
N HIS A 30 -2.46 19.12 -16.34
CA HIS A 30 -1.78 18.65 -15.13
C HIS A 30 -2.54 19.10 -13.86
N GLU A 31 -3.10 20.30 -13.86
CA GLU A 31 -3.90 20.83 -12.75
C GLU A 31 -5.22 20.07 -12.58
N GLU A 32 -5.94 19.82 -13.68
CA GLU A 32 -7.17 19.02 -13.66
C GLU A 32 -6.93 17.60 -13.17
N LEU A 33 -5.80 17.00 -13.55
CA LEU A 33 -5.42 15.67 -13.08
C LEU A 33 -5.11 15.69 -11.59
N ILE A 34 -4.43 16.71 -11.08
CA ILE A 34 -4.14 16.88 -9.65
C ILE A 34 -5.44 17.02 -8.86
N ASP A 35 -6.36 17.88 -9.29
CA ASP A 35 -7.63 18.11 -8.61
C ASP A 35 -8.50 16.86 -8.59
N LYS A 36 -8.54 16.13 -9.72
CA LYS A 36 -9.29 14.87 -9.80
C LYS A 36 -8.71 13.82 -8.88
N LEU A 37 -7.39 13.64 -8.86
CA LEU A 37 -6.72 12.72 -7.97
C LEU A 37 -6.91 13.14 -6.50
N TYR A 38 -6.81 14.44 -6.19
CA TYR A 38 -7.09 14.94 -4.86
C TYR A 38 -8.51 14.58 -4.40
N THR A 39 -9.52 14.82 -5.24
CA THR A 39 -10.91 14.50 -4.91
C THR A 39 -11.09 13.00 -4.63
N GLU A 40 -10.45 12.15 -5.43
CA GLU A 40 -10.48 10.70 -5.22
C GLU A 40 -9.71 10.28 -3.95
N MET A 41 -8.63 10.97 -3.64
CA MET A 41 -7.72 10.65 -2.54
C MET A 41 -8.21 11.20 -1.19
N ALA A 42 -8.82 12.37 -1.14
CA ALA A 42 -9.37 12.97 0.09
C ALA A 42 -10.41 12.06 0.78
N GLU A 43 -10.98 11.10 0.04
CA GLU A 43 -11.90 10.12 0.59
C GLU A 43 -11.27 9.13 1.58
N PHE A 44 -9.95 8.95 1.57
CA PHE A 44 -9.26 7.98 2.43
C PHE A 44 -8.62 8.61 3.68
N SER A 45 -8.92 9.88 3.93
CA SER A 45 -8.40 10.58 5.11
C SER A 45 -6.85 10.57 5.14
N PHE A 46 -6.26 10.51 6.33
CA PHE A 46 -4.80 10.51 6.52
C PHE A 46 -4.08 9.26 5.97
N LEU A 47 -4.79 8.22 5.56
CA LEU A 47 -4.17 7.02 4.95
C LEU A 47 -3.64 7.28 3.54
N THR A 48 -4.19 8.28 2.86
CA THR A 48 -3.88 8.60 1.48
C THR A 48 -2.37 8.69 1.18
N PRO A 49 -1.57 9.51 1.87
CA PRO A 49 -0.14 9.62 1.57
C PRO A 49 0.61 8.29 1.74
N TYR A 50 0.20 7.45 2.68
CA TYR A 50 0.84 6.15 2.90
C TYR A 50 0.49 5.12 1.83
N LEU A 51 -0.73 5.15 1.29
CA LEU A 51 -1.17 4.23 0.22
C LEU A 51 -0.38 4.43 -1.09
N PHE A 52 0.16 5.63 -1.31
CA PHE A 52 0.89 5.98 -2.52
C PHE A 52 2.39 6.24 -2.31
N ALA A 53 2.88 6.07 -1.08
CA ALA A 53 4.30 6.21 -0.78
C ALA A 53 5.10 5.02 -1.34
N ASN A 54 6.25 5.31 -1.94
CA ASN A 54 7.10 4.27 -2.54
C ASN A 54 7.92 3.47 -1.52
N ASP A 55 8.04 3.99 -0.30
CA ASP A 55 8.81 3.42 0.79
C ASP A 55 7.94 2.76 1.87
N VAL A 56 6.62 2.72 1.68
CA VAL A 56 5.68 2.03 2.57
C VAL A 56 5.38 0.63 2.04
N GLU A 57 5.52 -0.38 2.88
CA GLU A 57 5.21 -1.78 2.57
C GLU A 57 3.90 -2.24 3.18
N GLU A 58 3.56 -1.74 4.37
CA GLU A 58 2.34 -2.18 5.05
C GLU A 58 1.75 -1.09 5.94
N ILE A 59 0.42 -1.00 5.94
CA ILE A 59 -0.36 -0.18 6.87
C ILE A 59 -1.18 -1.13 7.73
N ASN A 60 -0.93 -1.13 9.04
CA ASN A 60 -1.65 -1.94 10.01
C ASN A 60 -2.58 -1.06 10.84
N ILE A 61 -3.89 -1.27 10.69
CA ILE A 61 -4.94 -0.62 11.46
C ILE A 61 -5.41 -1.61 12.52
N ASN A 62 -4.99 -1.43 13.77
CA ASN A 62 -5.42 -2.26 14.89
C ASN A 62 -6.73 -1.75 15.52
N SER A 63 -6.96 -0.45 15.39
CA SER A 63 -8.19 0.25 15.78
C SER A 63 -8.22 1.65 15.15
N TRP A 64 -9.32 2.38 15.34
CA TRP A 64 -9.46 3.76 14.88
C TRP A 64 -8.36 4.72 15.37
N LYS A 65 -7.67 4.41 16.47
CA LYS A 65 -6.61 5.24 17.07
C LYS A 65 -5.22 4.58 17.09
N ASP A 66 -5.10 3.33 16.67
CA ASP A 66 -3.83 2.60 16.62
C ASP A 66 -3.57 2.14 15.18
N VAL A 67 -2.80 2.96 14.46
CA VAL A 67 -2.38 2.71 13.09
C VAL A 67 -0.86 2.74 13.04
N LYS A 68 -0.27 1.73 12.42
CA LYS A 68 1.18 1.58 12.27
C LYS A 68 1.55 1.43 10.81
N ILE A 69 2.65 2.06 10.44
CA ILE A 69 3.20 2.00 9.09
C ILE A 69 4.51 1.21 9.13
N THR A 70 4.61 0.21 8.29
CA THR A 70 5.85 -0.53 8.06
C THR A 70 6.49 -0.01 6.77
N TYR A 71 7.73 0.41 6.88
CA TYR A 71 8.53 0.92 5.76
C TYR A 71 9.41 -0.16 5.16
N ALA A 72 9.87 0.05 3.93
CA ALA A 72 10.72 -0.87 3.17
C ALA A 72 12.08 -1.17 3.83
N ASP A 73 12.53 -0.34 4.77
CA ASP A 73 13.72 -0.56 5.58
C ASP A 73 13.45 -1.40 6.85
N GLY A 74 12.22 -1.88 7.02
CA GLY A 74 11.79 -2.69 8.15
C GLY A 74 11.37 -1.91 9.40
N ARG A 75 11.46 -0.56 9.39
CA ARG A 75 10.97 0.26 10.51
C ARG A 75 9.46 0.19 10.60
N VAL A 76 8.95 0.02 11.83
CA VAL A 76 7.52 0.08 12.14
C VAL A 76 7.26 1.33 13.00
N VAL A 77 6.50 2.27 12.46
CA VAL A 77 6.25 3.56 13.10
C VAL A 77 4.75 3.75 13.34
N PRO A 78 4.32 4.01 14.58
CA PRO A 78 2.93 4.42 14.82
C PRO A 78 2.68 5.78 14.20
N THR A 79 1.53 5.96 13.56
CA THR A 79 1.13 7.27 13.02
C THR A 79 0.76 8.21 14.17
N LYS A 80 1.00 9.52 13.96
CA LYS A 80 0.46 10.56 14.84
C LYS A 80 -1.02 10.82 14.54
N ASP A 81 -1.40 10.62 13.28
CA ASP A 81 -2.76 10.79 12.80
C ASP A 81 -3.61 9.56 13.12
N ARG A 82 -4.89 9.77 13.32
CA ARG A 82 -5.87 8.74 13.65
C ARG A 82 -7.23 9.08 13.06
N PHE A 83 -8.08 8.10 12.95
CA PHE A 83 -9.48 8.36 12.62
C PHE A 83 -10.16 9.13 13.77
N GLN A 84 -11.21 9.87 13.47
CA GLN A 84 -11.90 10.68 14.47
C GLN A 84 -12.72 9.84 15.44
N THR A 85 -13.33 8.76 14.95
CA THR A 85 -14.18 7.83 15.71
C THR A 85 -14.03 6.42 15.17
N PRO A 86 -14.47 5.37 15.93
CA PRO A 86 -14.57 4.01 15.42
C PRO A 86 -15.39 3.92 14.13
N GLN A 87 -16.51 4.64 14.06
CA GLN A 87 -17.38 4.65 12.88
C GLN A 87 -16.71 5.31 11.69
N HIS A 88 -15.97 6.40 11.89
CA HIS A 88 -15.19 7.05 10.81
C HIS A 88 -14.17 6.09 10.21
N ALA A 89 -13.48 5.29 11.04
CA ALA A 89 -12.56 4.26 10.53
C ALA A 89 -13.28 3.23 9.65
N VAL A 90 -14.43 2.75 10.08
CA VAL A 90 -15.28 1.81 9.30
C VAL A 90 -15.68 2.44 7.97
N ASP A 91 -16.12 3.69 7.97
CA ASP A 91 -16.62 4.37 6.77
C ASP A 91 -15.50 4.64 5.76
N VAL A 92 -14.31 5.03 6.21
CA VAL A 92 -13.13 5.20 5.34
C VAL A 92 -12.74 3.87 4.70
N ILE A 93 -12.65 2.80 5.48
CA ILE A 93 -12.29 1.48 4.96
C ILE A 93 -13.37 0.93 4.02
N ARG A 94 -14.66 1.13 4.31
CA ARG A 94 -15.74 0.76 3.40
C ARG A 94 -15.64 1.47 2.06
N ARG A 95 -15.37 2.78 2.05
CA ARG A 95 -15.15 3.53 0.79
C ARG A 95 -13.96 2.99 0.00
N LEU A 96 -12.88 2.67 0.69
CA LEU A 96 -11.68 2.08 0.08
C LEU A 96 -12.00 0.73 -0.59
N LEU A 97 -12.73 -0.16 0.10
CA LEU A 97 -13.17 -1.46 -0.41
C LEU A 97 -14.14 -1.32 -1.58
N HIS A 98 -15.10 -0.40 -1.46
CA HIS A 98 -16.15 -0.21 -2.46
C HIS A 98 -15.61 0.18 -3.84
N LYS A 99 -14.53 0.97 -3.90
CA LYS A 99 -13.85 1.31 -5.17
C LYS A 99 -13.35 0.07 -5.92
N SER A 100 -13.09 -1.01 -5.21
CA SER A 100 -12.63 -2.29 -5.78
C SER A 100 -13.75 -3.34 -5.84
N GLY A 101 -15.01 -2.92 -5.67
CA GLY A 101 -16.18 -3.80 -5.72
C GLY A 101 -16.31 -4.73 -4.50
N MET A 102 -15.57 -4.50 -3.43
CA MET A 102 -15.64 -5.30 -2.21
C MET A 102 -16.60 -4.67 -1.19
N ILE A 103 -17.29 -5.51 -0.43
CA ILE A 103 -18.29 -5.10 0.56
C ILE A 103 -17.89 -5.59 1.95
N LEU A 104 -17.94 -4.68 2.92
CA LEU A 104 -17.77 -4.98 4.34
C LEU A 104 -19.06 -4.62 5.08
N ASP A 105 -19.76 -5.63 5.58
CA ASP A 105 -20.98 -5.46 6.34
C ASP A 105 -21.11 -6.54 7.43
N ASN A 106 -22.27 -6.57 8.12
CA ASN A 106 -22.49 -7.54 9.19
C ASN A 106 -22.66 -8.98 8.69
N SER A 107 -23.03 -9.18 7.42
CA SER A 107 -23.14 -10.50 6.80
C SER A 107 -21.80 -10.99 6.26
N GLN A 108 -20.93 -10.04 5.89
CA GLN A 108 -19.56 -10.30 5.43
C GLN A 108 -18.56 -9.44 6.24
N PRO A 109 -18.32 -9.80 7.52
CA PRO A 109 -17.50 -9.00 8.42
C PRO A 109 -15.99 -9.16 8.18
N GLY A 110 -15.59 -10.09 7.33
CA GLY A 110 -14.20 -10.32 6.94
C GLY A 110 -14.04 -10.22 5.44
N VAL A 111 -13.09 -9.39 4.98
CA VAL A 111 -12.80 -9.18 3.56
C VAL A 111 -11.31 -9.36 3.30
N VAL A 112 -10.99 -10.14 2.28
CA VAL A 112 -9.64 -10.29 1.75
C VAL A 112 -9.68 -10.06 0.26
N GLY A 113 -8.85 -9.16 -0.26
CA GLY A 113 -8.85 -8.85 -1.67
C GLY A 113 -7.73 -7.90 -2.11
N HIS A 114 -7.91 -7.31 -3.27
CA HIS A 114 -6.97 -6.40 -3.89
C HIS A 114 -7.66 -5.07 -4.18
N LEU A 115 -7.08 -3.98 -3.71
CA LEU A 115 -7.51 -2.62 -4.08
C LEU A 115 -6.97 -2.25 -5.48
N SER A 116 -5.82 -2.81 -5.83
CA SER A 116 -5.17 -2.69 -7.12
C SER A 116 -4.21 -3.87 -7.33
N ASN A 117 -3.55 -3.94 -8.47
CA ASN A 117 -2.51 -4.95 -8.73
C ASN A 117 -1.35 -4.89 -7.73
N LYS A 118 -1.17 -3.76 -7.06
CA LYS A 118 -0.08 -3.51 -6.10
C LYS A 118 -0.53 -3.51 -4.64
N ILE A 119 -1.82 -3.44 -4.36
CA ILE A 119 -2.30 -3.25 -2.99
C ILE A 119 -3.26 -4.39 -2.64
N ARG A 120 -2.85 -5.17 -1.65
CA ARG A 120 -3.70 -6.20 -1.01
C ARG A 120 -4.26 -5.66 0.28
N ILE A 121 -5.49 -6.05 0.60
CA ILE A 121 -6.14 -5.65 1.83
C ILE A 121 -6.80 -6.85 2.50
N THR A 122 -6.64 -6.93 3.80
CA THR A 122 -7.40 -7.83 4.68
C THR A 122 -8.08 -6.97 5.73
N VAL A 123 -9.37 -7.11 5.88
CA VAL A 123 -10.18 -6.30 6.82
C VAL A 123 -11.05 -7.21 7.67
N LEU A 124 -11.14 -6.88 8.94
CA LEU A 124 -12.08 -7.46 9.89
C LEU A 124 -12.91 -6.34 10.49
N GLY A 125 -14.24 -6.43 10.32
CA GLY A 125 -15.21 -5.53 10.91
C GLY A 125 -16.04 -6.22 11.98
N ASN A 126 -17.06 -5.54 12.51
CA ASN A 126 -18.00 -6.13 13.46
C ASN A 126 -18.84 -7.24 12.77
N PRO A 127 -19.06 -8.43 13.42
CA PRO A 127 -18.75 -8.76 14.82
C PRO A 127 -17.37 -9.39 15.07
N LEU A 128 -16.47 -9.47 14.09
CA LEU A 128 -15.14 -10.05 14.30
C LEU A 128 -14.19 -9.10 15.07
N THR A 129 -14.51 -7.82 15.13
CA THR A 129 -13.83 -6.82 15.97
C THR A 129 -14.84 -6.14 16.88
N ASP A 130 -14.33 -5.62 18.02
CA ASP A 130 -15.16 -4.82 18.94
C ASP A 130 -15.62 -3.53 18.26
N LYS A 131 -16.87 -3.13 18.50
CA LYS A 131 -17.42 -1.86 18.00
C LYS A 131 -16.61 -0.65 18.44
N GLU A 132 -16.00 -0.69 19.63
CA GLU A 132 -15.15 0.37 20.17
C GLU A 132 -13.81 0.51 19.42
N LYS A 133 -13.34 -0.56 18.76
CA LYS A 133 -12.16 -0.53 17.91
C LYS A 133 -12.47 -0.05 16.50
N GLY A 134 -13.73 -0.22 16.06
CA GLY A 134 -14.20 0.10 14.72
C GLY A 134 -13.85 -1.00 13.72
N VAL A 135 -12.66 -1.00 13.18
CA VAL A 135 -12.16 -1.94 12.17
C VAL A 135 -10.72 -2.31 12.44
N ALA A 136 -10.33 -3.54 12.11
CA ALA A 136 -8.95 -3.94 12.00
C ALA A 136 -8.63 -4.23 10.53
N ALA A 137 -7.50 -3.73 10.03
CA ALA A 137 -7.10 -3.95 8.65
C ALA A 137 -5.58 -4.04 8.50
N SER A 138 -5.14 -4.89 7.57
CA SER A 138 -3.77 -4.90 7.05
C SER A 138 -3.82 -4.59 5.56
N ILE A 139 -3.13 -3.55 5.15
CA ILE A 139 -3.02 -3.10 3.77
C ILE A 139 -1.56 -3.27 3.37
N ARG A 140 -1.27 -4.23 2.50
CA ARG A 140 0.08 -4.49 1.98
C ARG A 140 0.26 -3.84 0.63
N ILE A 141 1.29 -3.01 0.54
CA ILE A 141 1.65 -2.30 -0.68
C ILE A 141 2.84 -3.04 -1.29
N VAL A 142 2.59 -3.71 -2.39
CA VAL A 142 3.64 -4.39 -3.13
C VAL A 142 4.28 -3.34 -4.05
N ASN A 143 5.33 -2.69 -3.57
CA ASN A 143 6.23 -1.91 -4.39
C ASN A 143 7.42 -2.81 -4.75
N PRO A 144 7.35 -3.61 -5.83
CA PRO A 144 8.50 -4.40 -6.22
C PRO A 144 9.57 -3.39 -6.66
N LYS A 145 10.56 -3.15 -5.80
CA LYS A 145 11.85 -2.75 -6.31
C LYS A 145 12.22 -3.84 -7.31
N GLN A 146 12.15 -3.55 -8.58
CA GLN A 146 12.70 -4.45 -9.58
C GLN A 146 14.21 -4.45 -9.36
N LEU A 147 14.66 -5.41 -8.54
CA LEU A 147 16.07 -5.61 -8.34
C LEU A 147 16.66 -6.12 -9.67
N SER A 148 17.63 -5.40 -10.17
CA SER A 148 18.40 -5.80 -11.34
C SER A 148 19.37 -6.92 -10.96
N ARG A 149 19.91 -7.60 -11.95
CA ARG A 149 21.02 -8.55 -11.75
C ARG A 149 22.19 -7.90 -10.99
N ASP A 150 22.53 -6.67 -11.32
CA ASP A 150 23.64 -5.94 -10.71
C ASP A 150 23.35 -5.59 -9.24
N ASP A 151 22.10 -5.36 -8.87
CA ASP A 151 21.71 -5.18 -7.47
C ASP A 151 21.98 -6.45 -6.64
N PHE A 152 21.63 -7.64 -7.15
CA PHE A 152 21.91 -8.91 -6.46
C PHE A 152 23.42 -9.13 -6.25
N ILE A 153 24.22 -8.77 -7.24
CA ILE A 153 25.67 -8.87 -7.15
C ILE A 153 26.22 -7.82 -6.17
N GLY A 154 25.75 -6.58 -6.29
CA GLY A 154 26.19 -5.46 -5.45
C GLY A 154 25.85 -5.65 -3.97
N TYR A 155 24.71 -6.27 -3.66
CA TYR A 155 24.33 -6.64 -2.29
C TYR A 155 25.03 -7.91 -1.77
N GLY A 156 25.81 -8.59 -2.60
CA GLY A 156 26.45 -9.86 -2.23
C GLY A 156 25.47 -11.02 -2.05
N THR A 157 24.24 -10.90 -2.56
CA THR A 157 23.21 -11.94 -2.46
C THR A 157 23.53 -13.14 -3.34
N ALA A 158 24.11 -12.90 -4.54
CA ALA A 158 24.53 -13.92 -5.47
C ALA A 158 25.74 -13.43 -6.29
N THR A 159 26.59 -14.36 -6.73
CA THR A 159 27.64 -14.07 -7.72
C THR A 159 27.07 -14.05 -9.14
N ALA A 160 27.78 -13.44 -10.07
CA ALA A 160 27.43 -13.47 -11.49
C ALA A 160 27.27 -14.91 -12.01
N GLU A 161 28.19 -15.81 -11.63
CA GLU A 161 28.16 -17.24 -12.01
C GLU A 161 26.94 -17.95 -11.48
N MET A 162 26.52 -17.68 -10.22
CA MET A 162 25.32 -18.26 -9.66
C MET A 162 24.06 -17.83 -10.43
N LEU A 163 23.97 -16.55 -10.80
CA LEU A 163 22.84 -16.03 -11.57
C LEU A 163 22.82 -16.62 -13.00
N ASP A 164 23.98 -16.79 -13.63
CA ASP A 164 24.07 -17.44 -14.94
C ASP A 164 23.64 -18.91 -14.87
N PHE A 165 24.12 -19.64 -13.87
CA PHE A 165 23.72 -21.04 -13.63
C PHE A 165 22.19 -21.15 -13.44
N LEU A 166 21.58 -20.30 -12.60
CA LEU A 166 20.13 -20.31 -12.39
C LEU A 166 19.35 -19.98 -13.68
N ALA A 167 19.86 -19.04 -14.49
CA ALA A 167 19.25 -18.71 -15.78
C ALA A 167 19.30 -19.89 -16.75
N GLU A 168 20.41 -20.62 -16.82
CA GLU A 168 20.52 -21.83 -17.65
C GLU A 168 19.61 -22.95 -17.15
N VAL A 169 19.54 -23.17 -15.83
CA VAL A 169 18.62 -24.17 -15.23
C VAL A 169 17.17 -23.91 -15.64
N LEU A 170 16.74 -22.63 -15.60
CA LEU A 170 15.40 -22.25 -16.05
C LEU A 170 15.20 -22.44 -17.57
N ARG A 171 16.21 -22.13 -18.40
CA ARG A 171 16.15 -22.34 -19.85
C ARG A 171 16.00 -23.81 -20.22
N PHE A 172 16.58 -24.71 -19.44
CA PHE A 172 16.39 -26.15 -19.59
C PHE A 172 15.06 -26.68 -19.03
N GLY A 173 14.18 -25.81 -18.55
CA GLY A 173 12.85 -26.19 -18.05
C GLY A 173 12.86 -26.83 -16.67
N LEU A 174 13.94 -26.72 -15.92
CA LEU A 174 14.02 -27.24 -14.55
C LEU A 174 13.32 -26.30 -13.57
N SER A 175 12.70 -26.87 -12.56
CA SER A 175 12.03 -26.10 -11.51
C SER A 175 13.01 -25.67 -10.42
N ILE A 176 12.91 -24.39 -10.00
CA ILE A 176 13.70 -23.84 -8.90
C ILE A 176 12.78 -23.55 -7.74
N CYS A 177 13.16 -23.97 -6.54
CA CYS A 177 12.45 -23.63 -5.30
C CYS A 177 13.24 -22.59 -4.52
N VAL A 178 12.61 -21.41 -4.27
CA VAL A 178 13.19 -20.34 -3.45
C VAL A 178 12.52 -20.36 -2.09
N THR A 179 13.30 -20.55 -1.03
CA THR A 179 12.81 -20.63 0.35
C THR A 179 13.44 -19.56 1.22
N GLY A 180 12.78 -19.20 2.31
CA GLY A 180 13.30 -18.23 3.27
C GLY A 180 12.22 -17.77 4.25
N SER A 181 12.63 -17.07 5.32
CA SER A 181 11.73 -16.48 6.31
C SER A 181 10.90 -15.34 5.72
N THR A 182 9.90 -14.86 6.46
CA THR A 182 9.15 -13.65 6.10
C THR A 182 10.08 -12.46 6.02
N GLY A 183 9.95 -11.63 4.96
CA GLY A 183 10.81 -10.46 4.76
C GLY A 183 12.21 -10.77 4.21
N SER A 184 12.50 -12.02 3.82
CA SER A 184 13.82 -12.40 3.28
C SER A 184 14.01 -12.12 1.78
N GLY A 185 13.09 -11.44 1.13
CA GLY A 185 13.18 -11.10 -0.30
C GLY A 185 12.88 -12.25 -1.25
N LYS A 186 12.09 -13.23 -0.84
CA LYS A 186 11.71 -14.38 -1.69
C LYS A 186 10.93 -14.00 -2.94
N THR A 187 10.20 -12.88 -2.88
CA THR A 187 9.21 -12.47 -3.91
C THR A 187 9.84 -11.40 -4.84
#